data_9a4d6d2f775b9fe2e7987c8ba76398af
#
_entry.id   9a4d6d2f775b9fe2e7987c8ba76398af
#
_cell.length_a   1.000
_cell.length_b   1.000
_cell.length_c   1.000
_cell.angle_alpha   90.00
_cell.angle_beta   90.00
_cell.angle_gamma   90.00
#
_symmetry.space_group_name_H-M   'P 1'
#
loop_
_entity.id
_entity.type
_entity.pdbx_description
1 polymer ?
#
loop_
_entity_poly.entity_id
_entity_poly.type
_entity_poly.pdbx_seq_one_letter_code
_entity_poly.pdbx_strand_id
1 'polypeptide(L)'
;MNQSVKGAYIKVMVIDMRMGRADMNYLWGAMIAIGVIFGAFHGGFGTISAAAVDAAKEAVDLAITMAGVIAMWTGLMEIAQETGMLAACTKRLRPMLRFLFPKLPQESRANELIATNFMANIFGLGWAATPAGLEAMQELELLSGEKKGVASMEMCTFLVLNISSLQLIPVNMIAYRSQYGSVSPTAIVGPGILATCVSTFVAVILCRFMYRIWKIRGKRTLSDRRK
;
A
#
# COMPACT_ATOMS: atom_id res chain seq x y z
N MET A 1 -15.11 -1.30 27.86
CA MET A 1 -15.88 -1.46 26.59
C MET A 1 -16.33 -2.89 26.52
N ASN A 2 -17.65 -3.11 26.50
CA ASN A 2 -18.31 -4.40 26.71
C ASN A 2 -17.90 -5.42 25.65
N GLN A 3 -17.65 -6.69 25.98
CA GLN A 3 -17.26 -7.77 25.06
C GLN A 3 -18.22 -7.92 23.87
N SER A 4 -19.50 -7.60 24.07
CA SER A 4 -20.53 -7.60 23.04
C SER A 4 -20.30 -6.56 21.94
N VAL A 5 -19.79 -5.38 22.28
CA VAL A 5 -19.50 -4.31 21.31
C VAL A 5 -18.24 -4.64 20.48
N LYS A 6 -17.23 -5.28 21.12
CA LYS A 6 -16.02 -5.76 20.41
C LYS A 6 -16.34 -6.88 19.40
N GLY A 7 -17.24 -7.80 19.78
CA GLY A 7 -17.70 -8.87 18.88
C GLY A 7 -18.48 -8.33 17.67
N ALA A 8 -19.26 -7.27 17.86
CA ALA A 8 -19.99 -6.62 16.78
C ALA A 8 -19.06 -5.89 15.80
N TYR A 9 -18.03 -5.17 16.29
CA TYR A 9 -17.05 -4.49 15.43
C TYR A 9 -16.22 -5.46 14.60
N ILE A 10 -15.78 -6.58 15.18
CA ILE A 10 -15.04 -7.63 14.44
C ILE A 10 -15.95 -8.27 13.39
N LYS A 11 -17.22 -8.54 13.72
CA LYS A 11 -18.19 -9.09 12.78
C LYS A 11 -18.46 -8.14 11.61
N VAL A 12 -18.65 -6.86 11.89
CA VAL A 12 -18.87 -5.82 10.86
C VAL A 12 -17.62 -5.68 9.98
N MET A 13 -16.42 -5.65 10.54
CA MET A 13 -15.17 -5.55 9.79
C MET A 13 -14.90 -6.79 8.91
N VAL A 14 -15.21 -7.99 9.39
CA VAL A 14 -15.09 -9.24 8.61
C VAL A 14 -16.16 -9.34 7.53
N ILE A 15 -17.37 -8.87 7.79
CA ILE A 15 -18.45 -8.80 6.80
C ILE A 15 -18.10 -7.78 5.72
N ASP A 16 -17.55 -6.61 6.09
CA ASP A 16 -17.14 -5.55 5.17
C ASP A 16 -15.99 -6.00 4.25
N MET A 17 -15.00 -6.73 4.78
CA MET A 17 -13.95 -7.34 3.95
C MET A 17 -14.46 -8.44 3.01
N ARG A 18 -15.50 -9.20 3.40
CA ARG A 18 -16.13 -10.19 2.52
C ARG A 18 -16.99 -9.55 1.45
N MET A 19 -17.74 -8.49 1.81
CA MET A 19 -18.53 -7.72 0.86
C MET A 19 -17.65 -7.05 -0.18
N GLY A 20 -16.61 -6.32 0.20
CA GLY A 20 -15.73 -5.63 -0.74
C GLY A 20 -15.05 -6.56 -1.76
N ARG A 21 -14.74 -7.81 -1.39
CA ARG A 21 -14.18 -8.80 -2.34
C ARG A 21 -15.25 -9.35 -3.29
N ALA A 22 -16.46 -9.57 -2.79
CA ALA A 22 -17.58 -10.01 -3.62
C ALA A 22 -17.97 -8.90 -4.61
N ASP A 23 -18.05 -7.64 -4.16
CA ASP A 23 -18.43 -6.49 -4.99
C ASP A 23 -17.46 -6.25 -6.14
N MET A 24 -16.13 -6.40 -5.92
CA MET A 24 -15.13 -6.30 -6.98
C MET A 24 -15.29 -7.41 -8.02
N ASN A 25 -15.55 -8.65 -7.61
CA ASN A 25 -15.77 -9.76 -8.55
C ASN A 25 -17.04 -9.55 -9.39
N TYR A 26 -18.13 -9.07 -8.77
CA TYR A 26 -19.36 -8.73 -9.50
C TYR A 26 -19.14 -7.56 -10.45
N LEU A 27 -18.37 -6.54 -10.06
CA LEU A 27 -18.02 -5.41 -10.91
C LEU A 27 -17.27 -5.88 -12.17
N TRP A 28 -16.23 -6.69 -12.00
CA TRP A 28 -15.48 -7.27 -13.13
C TRP A 28 -16.36 -8.15 -14.01
N GLY A 29 -17.18 -9.02 -13.41
CA GLY A 29 -18.13 -9.86 -14.14
C GLY A 29 -19.16 -9.03 -14.92
N ALA A 30 -19.69 -7.98 -14.32
CA ALA A 30 -20.63 -7.08 -14.97
C ALA A 30 -19.98 -6.31 -16.14
N MET A 31 -18.76 -5.80 -15.99
CA MET A 31 -18.04 -5.13 -17.07
C MET A 31 -17.82 -6.05 -18.26
N ILE A 32 -17.38 -7.29 -18.02
CA ILE A 32 -17.21 -8.30 -19.08
C ILE A 32 -18.56 -8.63 -19.75
N ALA A 33 -19.62 -8.86 -18.96
CA ALA A 33 -20.94 -9.17 -19.50
C ALA A 33 -21.50 -8.03 -20.36
N ILE A 34 -21.37 -6.78 -19.88
CA ILE A 34 -21.80 -5.59 -20.65
C ILE A 34 -21.00 -5.47 -21.94
N GLY A 35 -19.68 -5.69 -21.91
CA GLY A 35 -18.81 -5.66 -23.08
C GLY A 35 -19.22 -6.71 -24.12
N VAL A 36 -19.49 -7.95 -23.69
CA VAL A 36 -19.92 -9.04 -24.57
C VAL A 36 -21.30 -8.75 -25.17
N ILE A 37 -22.26 -8.29 -24.36
CA ILE A 37 -23.62 -7.96 -24.81
C ILE A 37 -23.55 -6.80 -25.85
N PHE A 38 -22.82 -5.73 -25.52
CA PHE A 38 -22.66 -4.61 -26.44
C PHE A 38 -21.99 -5.02 -27.76
N GLY A 39 -20.92 -5.80 -27.69
CA GLY A 39 -20.23 -6.32 -28.86
C GLY A 39 -21.10 -7.24 -29.73
N ALA A 40 -21.95 -8.06 -29.11
CA ALA A 40 -22.90 -8.93 -29.83
C ALA A 40 -23.91 -8.13 -30.65
N PHE A 41 -24.40 -6.99 -30.12
CA PHE A 41 -25.37 -6.13 -30.82
C PHE A 41 -24.74 -5.21 -31.87
N HIS A 42 -23.49 -4.78 -31.71
CA HIS A 42 -22.85 -3.76 -32.58
C HIS A 42 -21.75 -4.30 -33.48
N GLY A 43 -21.11 -5.41 -33.15
CA GLY A 43 -19.98 -5.94 -33.91
C GLY A 43 -20.07 -7.41 -34.28
N GLY A 44 -21.03 -8.15 -33.74
CA GLY A 44 -21.16 -9.58 -33.91
C GLY A 44 -20.12 -10.42 -33.17
N PHE A 45 -20.28 -11.73 -33.15
CA PHE A 45 -19.42 -12.67 -32.42
C PHE A 45 -17.96 -12.71 -32.93
N GLY A 46 -17.73 -12.45 -34.22
CA GLY A 46 -16.40 -12.36 -34.79
C GLY A 46 -15.55 -11.25 -34.17
N THR A 47 -16.14 -10.09 -33.95
CA THR A 47 -15.48 -8.91 -33.31
C THR A 47 -15.14 -9.20 -31.86
N ILE A 48 -16.03 -9.87 -31.12
CA ILE A 48 -15.78 -10.25 -29.73
C ILE A 48 -14.63 -11.23 -29.63
N SER A 49 -14.61 -12.25 -30.51
CA SER A 49 -13.55 -13.25 -30.53
C SER A 49 -12.19 -12.64 -30.89
N ALA A 50 -12.15 -11.74 -31.89
CA ALA A 50 -10.94 -11.00 -32.23
C ALA A 50 -10.44 -10.15 -31.08
N ALA A 51 -11.32 -9.37 -30.47
CA ALA A 51 -10.98 -8.53 -29.31
C ALA A 51 -10.46 -9.35 -28.11
N ALA A 52 -11.01 -10.53 -27.86
CA ALA A 52 -10.53 -11.41 -26.80
C ALA A 52 -9.11 -11.94 -27.08
N VAL A 53 -8.81 -12.31 -28.34
CA VAL A 53 -7.48 -12.75 -28.74
C VAL A 53 -6.47 -11.60 -28.68
N ASP A 54 -6.85 -10.41 -29.12
CA ASP A 54 -5.99 -9.22 -29.08
C ASP A 54 -5.72 -8.79 -27.63
N ALA A 55 -6.72 -8.80 -26.76
CA ALA A 55 -6.53 -8.56 -25.34
C ALA A 55 -5.61 -9.58 -24.66
N ALA A 56 -5.68 -10.86 -25.08
CA ALA A 56 -4.78 -11.90 -24.58
C ALA A 56 -3.32 -11.64 -25.00
N LYS A 57 -3.08 -11.25 -26.26
CA LYS A 57 -1.74 -10.87 -26.75
C LYS A 57 -1.21 -9.66 -26.00
N GLU A 58 -2.02 -8.60 -25.86
CA GLU A 58 -1.66 -7.40 -25.13
C GLU A 58 -1.31 -7.71 -23.67
N ALA A 59 -2.05 -8.60 -23.01
CA ALA A 59 -1.76 -9.04 -21.66
C ALA A 59 -0.41 -9.76 -21.54
N VAL A 60 -0.04 -10.60 -22.52
CA VAL A 60 1.26 -11.29 -22.56
C VAL A 60 2.40 -10.30 -22.80
N ASP A 61 2.26 -9.41 -23.78
CA ASP A 61 3.27 -8.38 -24.06
C ASP A 61 3.50 -7.47 -22.87
N LEU A 62 2.42 -7.08 -22.20
CA LEU A 62 2.48 -6.31 -20.96
C LEU A 62 3.21 -7.08 -19.85
N ALA A 63 2.88 -8.35 -19.66
CA ALA A 63 3.51 -9.19 -18.64
C ALA A 63 5.02 -9.32 -18.85
N ILE A 64 5.46 -9.53 -20.09
CA ILE A 64 6.89 -9.63 -20.46
C ILE A 64 7.58 -8.28 -20.20
N THR A 65 6.99 -7.18 -20.65
CA THR A 65 7.53 -5.84 -20.46
C THR A 65 7.68 -5.51 -18.97
N MET A 66 6.64 -5.79 -18.19
CA MET A 66 6.66 -5.55 -16.73
C MET A 66 7.67 -6.46 -16.02
N ALA A 67 7.80 -7.73 -16.43
CA ALA A 67 8.83 -8.62 -15.90
C ALA A 67 10.24 -8.08 -16.15
N GLY A 68 10.52 -7.56 -17.34
CA GLY A 68 11.79 -6.93 -17.67
C GLY A 68 12.09 -5.68 -16.82
N VAL A 69 11.11 -4.80 -16.67
CA VAL A 69 11.22 -3.58 -15.85
C VAL A 69 11.45 -3.95 -14.38
N ILE A 70 10.71 -4.91 -13.86
CA ILE A 70 10.84 -5.39 -12.46
C ILE A 70 12.24 -6.00 -12.26
N ALA A 71 12.69 -6.86 -13.17
CA ALA A 71 13.99 -7.51 -13.08
C ALA A 71 15.14 -6.49 -13.09
N MET A 72 15.11 -5.52 -14.01
CA MET A 72 16.09 -4.43 -14.07
C MET A 72 16.12 -3.64 -12.75
N TRP A 73 14.95 -3.28 -12.24
CA TRP A 73 14.84 -2.47 -11.03
C TRP A 73 15.25 -3.23 -9.78
N THR A 74 14.92 -4.53 -9.71
CA THR A 74 15.36 -5.42 -8.62
C THR A 74 16.89 -5.52 -8.61
N GLY A 75 17.53 -5.68 -9.77
CA GLY A 75 18.98 -5.69 -9.87
C GLY A 75 19.64 -4.38 -9.42
N LEU A 76 19.06 -3.22 -9.78
CA LEU A 76 19.53 -1.91 -9.29
C LEU A 76 19.42 -1.79 -7.77
N MET A 77 18.36 -2.34 -7.18
CA MET A 77 18.18 -2.31 -5.73
C MET A 77 19.14 -3.26 -4.99
N GLU A 78 19.46 -4.40 -5.58
CA GLU A 78 20.47 -5.30 -5.03
C GLU A 78 21.83 -4.58 -4.94
N ILE A 79 22.23 -3.90 -6.00
CA ILE A 79 23.45 -3.05 -5.99
C ILE A 79 23.36 -1.98 -4.90
N ALA A 80 22.19 -1.33 -4.74
CA ALA A 80 21.99 -0.32 -3.70
C ALA A 80 22.08 -0.89 -2.28
N GLN A 81 21.68 -2.15 -2.07
CA GLN A 81 21.84 -2.87 -0.80
C GLN A 81 23.29 -3.21 -0.54
N GLU A 82 23.97 -3.83 -1.49
CA GLU A 82 25.38 -4.23 -1.36
C GLU A 82 26.33 -3.04 -1.13
N THR A 83 26.06 -1.91 -1.77
CA THR A 83 26.84 -0.66 -1.57
C THR A 83 26.57 0.03 -0.24
N GLY A 84 25.62 -0.47 0.57
CA GLY A 84 25.23 0.15 1.84
C GLY A 84 24.44 1.45 1.69
N MET A 85 24.06 1.84 0.48
CA MET A 85 23.27 3.04 0.20
C MET A 85 21.92 2.97 0.91
N LEU A 86 21.27 1.80 0.89
CA LEU A 86 19.99 1.57 1.55
C LEU A 86 20.10 1.75 3.08
N ALA A 87 21.18 1.23 3.67
CA ALA A 87 21.45 1.40 5.10
C ALA A 87 21.70 2.87 5.49
N ALA A 88 22.41 3.63 4.65
CA ALA A 88 22.62 5.05 4.85
C ALA A 88 21.30 5.85 4.77
N CYS A 89 20.45 5.54 3.81
CA CYS A 89 19.12 6.13 3.68
C CYS A 89 18.21 5.78 4.89
N THR A 90 18.23 4.53 5.34
CA THR A 90 17.50 4.08 6.53
C THR A 90 17.91 4.88 7.78
N LYS A 91 19.21 5.13 7.96
CA LYS A 91 19.69 6.00 9.05
C LYS A 91 19.11 7.42 8.98
N ARG A 92 18.99 7.98 7.78
CA ARG A 92 18.36 9.30 7.58
C ARG A 92 16.85 9.32 7.82
N LEU A 93 16.17 8.20 7.63
CA LEU A 93 14.76 8.08 7.95
C LEU A 93 14.46 7.95 9.46
N ARG A 94 15.43 7.57 10.28
CA ARG A 94 15.25 7.41 11.74
C ARG A 94 14.54 8.59 12.42
N PRO A 95 14.89 9.88 12.20
CA PRO A 95 14.20 10.99 12.85
C PRO A 95 12.72 11.08 12.42
N MET A 96 12.41 10.76 11.17
CA MET A 96 11.04 10.70 10.67
C MET A 96 10.27 9.55 11.31
N LEU A 97 10.88 8.36 11.41
CA LEU A 97 10.26 7.20 12.06
C LEU A 97 10.00 7.47 13.55
N ARG A 98 10.95 8.09 14.25
CA ARG A 98 10.77 8.50 15.65
C ARG A 98 9.61 9.49 15.82
N PHE A 99 9.44 10.38 14.86
CA PHE A 99 8.31 11.29 14.84
C PHE A 99 7.00 10.56 14.59
N LEU A 100 6.94 9.61 13.65
CA LEU A 100 5.73 8.88 13.28
C LEU A 100 5.34 7.80 14.30
N PHE A 101 6.34 7.11 14.88
CA PHE A 101 6.18 5.97 15.79
C PHE A 101 6.83 6.25 17.16
N PRO A 102 6.31 7.19 17.96
CA PRO A 102 6.98 7.65 19.19
C PRO A 102 7.06 6.60 20.30
N LYS A 103 6.25 5.54 20.25
CA LYS A 103 6.26 4.46 21.23
C LYS A 103 7.14 3.28 20.84
N LEU A 104 7.62 3.25 19.61
CA LEU A 104 8.42 2.15 19.12
C LEU A 104 9.87 2.28 19.63
N PRO A 105 10.47 1.21 20.21
CA PRO A 105 11.88 1.20 20.57
C PRO A 105 12.75 1.46 19.34
N GLN A 106 13.75 2.33 19.45
CA GLN A 106 14.52 2.81 18.29
C GLN A 106 15.34 1.74 17.58
N GLU A 107 15.78 0.72 18.31
CA GLU A 107 16.58 -0.39 17.81
C GLU A 107 15.72 -1.65 17.60
N SER A 108 14.39 -1.50 17.51
CA SER A 108 13.53 -2.63 17.26
C SER A 108 13.59 -3.07 15.79
N ARG A 109 13.49 -4.37 15.57
CA ARG A 109 13.39 -4.97 14.23
C ARG A 109 12.23 -4.36 13.43
N ALA A 110 11.14 -3.98 14.10
CA ALA A 110 10.02 -3.28 13.47
C ALA A 110 10.44 -1.97 12.79
N ASN A 111 11.32 -1.17 13.42
CA ASN A 111 11.82 0.07 12.80
C ASN A 111 12.65 -0.18 11.55
N GLU A 112 13.46 -1.22 11.52
CA GLU A 112 14.26 -1.60 10.35
C GLU A 112 13.35 -2.05 9.19
N LEU A 113 12.37 -2.88 9.49
CA LEU A 113 11.40 -3.38 8.51
C LEU A 113 10.52 -2.25 7.95
N ILE A 114 10.04 -1.34 8.79
CA ILE A 114 9.30 -0.14 8.36
C ILE A 114 10.16 0.74 7.46
N ALA A 115 11.42 0.97 7.85
CA ALA A 115 12.34 1.76 7.05
C ALA A 115 12.61 1.10 5.68
N THR A 116 12.83 -0.20 5.65
CA THR A 116 13.01 -0.99 4.42
C THR A 116 11.77 -0.91 3.53
N ASN A 117 10.57 -1.08 4.10
CA ASN A 117 9.31 -0.95 3.38
C ASN A 117 9.15 0.47 2.79
N PHE A 118 9.41 1.52 3.57
CA PHE A 118 9.33 2.90 3.08
C PHE A 118 10.35 3.18 1.97
N MET A 119 11.58 2.69 2.11
CA MET A 119 12.59 2.84 1.07
C MET A 119 12.19 2.15 -0.22
N ALA A 120 11.71 0.91 -0.14
CA ALA A 120 11.22 0.19 -1.30
C ALA A 120 10.07 0.94 -1.99
N ASN A 121 9.11 1.49 -1.23
CA ASN A 121 8.02 2.30 -1.77
C ASN A 121 8.52 3.61 -2.39
N ILE A 122 9.45 4.33 -1.75
CA ILE A 122 10.05 5.56 -2.27
C ILE A 122 10.68 5.32 -3.64
N PHE A 123 11.37 4.20 -3.80
CA PHE A 123 11.97 3.79 -5.09
C PHE A 123 10.99 3.13 -6.07
N GLY A 124 9.70 3.08 -5.73
CA GLY A 124 8.67 2.53 -6.62
C GLY A 124 8.65 1.01 -6.70
N LEU A 125 9.27 0.32 -5.76
CA LEU A 125 9.38 -1.14 -5.68
C LEU A 125 8.28 -1.73 -4.80
N GLY A 126 7.02 -1.49 -5.14
CA GLY A 126 5.88 -1.99 -4.36
C GLY A 126 5.94 -3.50 -4.06
N TRP A 127 6.49 -4.29 -4.99
CA TRP A 127 6.67 -5.73 -4.83
C TRP A 127 7.68 -6.09 -3.73
N ALA A 128 8.81 -5.41 -3.69
CA ALA A 128 9.83 -5.61 -2.66
C ALA A 128 9.40 -5.01 -1.30
N ALA A 129 8.52 -4.02 -1.30
CA ALA A 129 7.96 -3.44 -0.09
C ALA A 129 7.01 -4.40 0.64
N THR A 130 6.30 -5.27 -0.08
CA THR A 130 5.26 -6.14 0.50
C THR A 130 5.79 -7.11 1.55
N PRO A 131 6.85 -7.91 1.33
CA PRO A 131 7.39 -8.80 2.35
C PRO A 131 7.82 -8.05 3.61
N ALA A 132 8.60 -6.97 3.45
CA ALA A 132 9.05 -6.14 4.56
C ALA A 132 7.87 -5.51 5.32
N GLY A 133 6.81 -5.12 4.61
CA GLY A 133 5.58 -4.58 5.20
C GLY A 133 4.82 -5.61 6.03
N LEU A 134 4.71 -6.85 5.55
CA LEU A 134 4.06 -7.93 6.28
C LEU A 134 4.84 -8.31 7.55
N GLU A 135 6.15 -8.43 7.45
CA GLU A 135 7.00 -8.68 8.62
C GLU A 135 6.94 -7.51 9.62
N ALA A 136 6.95 -6.26 9.14
CA ALA A 136 6.78 -5.09 10.01
C ALA A 136 5.46 -5.13 10.78
N MET A 137 4.36 -5.53 10.14
CA MET A 137 3.07 -5.67 10.80
C MET A 137 3.07 -6.75 11.87
N GLN A 138 3.74 -7.89 11.63
CA GLN A 138 3.88 -8.96 12.62
C GLN A 138 4.69 -8.48 13.84
N GLU A 139 5.81 -7.81 13.61
CA GLU A 139 6.63 -7.25 14.69
C GLU A 139 5.89 -6.17 15.48
N LEU A 140 5.11 -5.31 14.81
CA LEU A 140 4.26 -4.32 15.46
C LEU A 140 3.17 -4.97 16.31
N GLU A 141 2.58 -6.09 15.87
CA GLU A 141 1.61 -6.85 16.66
C GLU A 141 2.26 -7.42 17.92
N LEU A 142 3.46 -8.02 17.81
CA LEU A 142 4.21 -8.55 18.95
C LEU A 142 4.57 -7.48 19.99
N LEU A 143 4.94 -6.29 19.52
CA LEU A 143 5.32 -5.16 20.38
C LEU A 143 4.13 -4.39 20.97
N SER A 144 2.93 -4.59 20.43
CA SER A 144 1.75 -3.79 20.79
C SER A 144 1.24 -4.02 22.21
N GLY A 145 1.45 -5.22 22.77
CA GLY A 145 0.85 -5.64 24.05
C GLY A 145 -0.69 -5.64 24.05
N GLU A 146 -1.32 -5.39 22.90
CA GLU A 146 -2.77 -5.42 22.74
C GLU A 146 -3.28 -6.86 22.60
N LYS A 147 -4.58 -7.06 22.83
CA LYS A 147 -5.19 -8.38 22.65
C LYS A 147 -5.13 -8.78 21.18
N LYS A 148 -4.84 -10.05 20.91
CA LYS A 148 -4.79 -10.64 19.57
C LYS A 148 -6.00 -10.22 18.73
N GLY A 149 -5.75 -9.71 17.54
CA GLY A 149 -6.79 -9.22 16.63
C GLY A 149 -7.24 -7.76 16.86
N VAL A 150 -6.53 -7.00 17.69
CA VAL A 150 -6.74 -5.55 17.86
C VAL A 150 -5.53 -4.80 17.32
N ALA A 151 -5.73 -4.01 16.28
CA ALA A 151 -4.66 -3.20 15.70
C ALA A 151 -4.22 -2.10 16.67
N SER A 152 -2.90 -1.99 16.87
CA SER A 152 -2.31 -0.88 17.63
C SER A 152 -2.35 0.43 16.82
N MET A 153 -2.10 1.55 17.49
CA MET A 153 -2.00 2.84 16.80
C MET A 153 -0.82 2.86 15.83
N GLU A 154 0.26 2.18 16.17
CA GLU A 154 1.45 2.04 15.34
C GLU A 154 1.15 1.26 14.06
N MET A 155 0.39 0.15 14.17
CA MET A 155 -0.09 -0.62 13.01
C MET A 155 -1.00 0.22 12.12
N CYS A 156 -1.95 0.95 12.69
CA CYS A 156 -2.82 1.85 11.93
C CYS A 156 -2.02 2.95 11.23
N THR A 157 -1.06 3.57 11.91
CA THR A 157 -0.19 4.61 11.33
C THR A 157 0.61 4.06 10.15
N PHE A 158 1.20 2.87 10.31
CA PHE A 158 1.95 2.22 9.26
C PHE A 158 1.10 1.92 8.02
N LEU A 159 -0.11 1.38 8.21
CA LEU A 159 -1.06 1.13 7.11
C LEU A 159 -1.47 2.41 6.38
N VAL A 160 -1.83 3.46 7.10
CA VAL A 160 -2.25 4.73 6.50
C VAL A 160 -1.13 5.34 5.66
N LEU A 161 0.13 5.27 6.14
CA LEU A 161 1.28 5.76 5.40
C LEU A 161 1.57 4.92 4.15
N ASN A 162 1.44 3.60 4.22
CA ASN A 162 1.58 2.73 3.04
C ASN A 162 0.48 3.01 2.00
N ILE A 163 -0.77 3.19 2.43
CA ILE A 163 -1.90 3.50 1.53
C ILE A 163 -1.74 4.89 0.88
N SER A 164 -1.08 5.84 1.56
CA SER A 164 -0.81 7.18 1.01
C SER A 164 0.15 7.18 -0.19
N SER A 165 0.69 5.99 -0.54
CA SER A 165 1.54 5.75 -1.71
C SER A 165 2.77 6.66 -1.77
N LEU A 166 3.70 6.48 -0.84
CA LEU A 166 4.96 7.23 -0.77
C LEU A 166 5.90 6.80 -1.93
N GLN A 167 5.54 7.12 -3.18
CA GLN A 167 6.34 6.78 -4.37
C GLN A 167 6.92 8.04 -4.97
N LEU A 168 8.25 8.11 -5.06
CA LEU A 168 8.94 9.19 -5.81
C LEU A 168 9.08 8.82 -7.28
N ILE A 169 9.24 7.55 -7.60
CA ILE A 169 9.39 7.08 -8.97
C ILE A 169 8.26 6.08 -9.27
N PRO A 170 7.22 6.48 -10.02
CA PRO A 170 6.13 5.59 -10.39
C PRO A 170 6.54 4.67 -11.55
N VAL A 171 7.44 3.71 -11.30
CA VAL A 171 8.07 2.84 -12.30
C VAL A 171 7.04 2.14 -13.18
N ASN A 172 6.00 1.58 -12.58
CA ASN A 172 4.94 0.89 -13.31
C ASN A 172 4.21 1.82 -14.27
N MET A 173 3.91 3.05 -13.84
CA MET A 173 3.23 4.04 -14.70
C MET A 173 4.12 4.51 -15.85
N ILE A 174 5.42 4.63 -15.63
CA ILE A 174 6.39 4.96 -16.67
C ILE A 174 6.43 3.82 -17.70
N ALA A 175 6.48 2.57 -17.24
CA ALA A 175 6.48 1.39 -18.10
C ALA A 175 5.21 1.30 -18.96
N TYR A 176 4.03 1.46 -18.36
CA TYR A 176 2.76 1.50 -19.11
C TYR A 176 2.75 2.61 -20.15
N ARG A 177 3.11 3.84 -19.76
CA ARG A 177 3.15 4.96 -20.69
C ARG A 177 4.12 4.74 -21.86
N SER A 178 5.26 4.10 -21.59
CA SER A 178 6.22 3.72 -22.64
C SER A 178 5.64 2.69 -23.60
N GLN A 179 4.99 1.66 -23.08
CA GLN A 179 4.39 0.58 -23.88
C GLN A 179 3.26 1.09 -24.77
N TYR A 180 2.43 2.02 -24.26
CA TYR A 180 1.34 2.63 -25.04
C TYR A 180 1.76 3.83 -25.88
N GLY A 181 3.05 3.95 -26.20
CA GLY A 181 3.56 4.93 -27.17
C GLY A 181 3.55 6.39 -26.72
N SER A 182 3.59 6.66 -25.41
CA SER A 182 3.70 8.03 -24.91
C SER A 182 5.01 8.69 -25.38
N VAL A 183 4.92 9.87 -25.95
CA VAL A 183 6.09 10.67 -26.42
C VAL A 183 7.05 10.99 -25.26
N SER A 184 6.53 11.14 -24.06
CA SER A 184 7.31 11.42 -22.84
C SER A 184 6.80 10.60 -21.66
N PRO A 185 7.22 9.33 -21.54
CA PRO A 185 6.75 8.43 -20.46
C PRO A 185 7.06 8.97 -19.06
N THR A 186 8.20 9.63 -18.88
CA THR A 186 8.68 10.16 -17.60
C THR A 186 8.03 11.48 -17.18
N ALA A 187 7.25 12.14 -18.03
CA ALA A 187 6.60 13.42 -17.68
C ALA A 187 5.67 13.33 -16.46
N ILE A 188 5.19 12.13 -16.11
CA ILE A 188 4.33 11.90 -14.96
C ILE A 188 5.08 11.96 -13.61
N VAL A 189 6.41 11.89 -13.61
CA VAL A 189 7.21 11.85 -12.38
C VAL A 189 7.01 13.12 -11.54
N GLY A 190 7.10 14.29 -12.15
CA GLY A 190 6.91 15.57 -11.45
C GLY A 190 5.54 15.70 -10.78
N PRO A 191 4.43 15.61 -11.54
CA PRO A 191 3.08 15.60 -10.97
C PRO A 191 2.85 14.47 -9.96
N GLY A 192 3.42 13.29 -10.19
CA GLY A 192 3.34 12.15 -9.28
C GLY A 192 3.98 12.42 -7.93
N ILE A 193 5.18 13.01 -7.91
CA ILE A 193 5.86 13.42 -6.67
C ILE A 193 5.03 14.44 -5.91
N LEU A 194 4.47 15.45 -6.58
CA LEU A 194 3.62 16.43 -5.93
C LEU A 194 2.38 15.80 -5.31
N ALA A 195 1.70 14.94 -6.05
CA ALA A 195 0.50 14.24 -5.58
C ALA A 195 0.79 13.35 -4.36
N THR A 196 1.88 12.58 -4.40
CA THR A 196 2.27 11.70 -3.28
C THR A 196 2.75 12.50 -2.06
N CYS A 197 3.45 13.60 -2.26
CA CYS A 197 3.84 14.50 -1.17
C CYS A 197 2.61 15.07 -0.45
N VAL A 198 1.62 15.56 -1.19
CA VAL A 198 0.37 16.08 -0.61
C VAL A 198 -0.39 14.96 0.12
N SER A 199 -0.57 13.80 -0.52
CA SER A 199 -1.25 12.65 0.09
C SER A 199 -0.57 12.21 1.39
N THR A 200 0.75 12.06 1.38
CA THR A 200 1.52 11.66 2.56
C THR A 200 1.47 12.72 3.66
N PHE A 201 1.53 14.00 3.31
CA PHE A 201 1.39 15.10 4.27
C PHE A 201 0.05 15.05 4.99
N VAL A 202 -1.05 14.88 4.24
CA VAL A 202 -2.40 14.71 4.80
C VAL A 202 -2.46 13.46 5.69
N ALA A 203 -1.90 12.34 5.25
CA ALA A 203 -1.84 11.10 6.01
C ALA A 203 -1.10 11.29 7.36
N VAL A 204 0.05 11.97 7.36
CA VAL A 204 0.82 12.28 8.58
C VAL A 204 0.02 13.15 9.54
N ILE A 205 -0.64 14.20 9.05
CA ILE A 205 -1.50 15.07 9.87
C ILE A 205 -2.61 14.24 10.51
N LEU A 206 -3.30 13.42 9.72
CA LEU A 206 -4.40 12.58 10.19
C LEU A 206 -3.94 11.60 11.27
N CYS A 207 -2.82 10.91 11.05
CA CYS A 207 -2.22 10.00 12.03
C CYS A 207 -1.88 10.72 13.33
N ARG A 208 -1.30 11.93 13.27
CA ARG A 208 -0.97 12.74 14.47
C ARG A 208 -2.21 13.21 15.21
N PHE A 209 -3.23 13.60 14.48
CA PHE A 209 -4.52 13.98 15.05
C PHE A 209 -5.19 12.81 15.78
N MET A 210 -5.27 11.65 15.13
CA MET A 210 -5.80 10.43 15.72
C MET A 210 -5.02 9.97 16.96
N TYR A 211 -3.68 10.06 16.91
CA TYR A 211 -2.82 9.77 18.05
C TYR A 211 -3.13 10.68 19.25
N ARG A 212 -3.35 11.98 19.02
CA ARG A 212 -3.74 12.92 20.08
C ARG A 212 -5.09 12.56 20.69
N ILE A 213 -6.10 12.28 19.87
CA ILE A 213 -7.43 11.88 20.35
C ILE A 213 -7.36 10.60 21.18
N TRP A 214 -6.63 9.60 20.70
CA TRP A 214 -6.47 8.34 21.41
C TRP A 214 -5.78 8.51 22.78
N LYS A 215 -4.75 9.34 22.86
CA LYS A 215 -4.06 9.67 24.11
C LYS A 215 -4.98 10.37 25.12
N ILE A 216 -5.86 11.25 24.65
CA ILE A 216 -6.83 11.96 25.51
C ILE A 216 -7.89 10.96 26.04
N ARG A 217 -8.42 10.09 25.17
CA ARG A 217 -9.38 9.05 25.56
C ARG A 217 -8.81 8.05 26.56
N GLY A 218 -7.58 7.59 26.36
CA GLY A 218 -6.90 6.67 27.26
C GLY A 218 -6.72 7.26 28.67
N LYS A 219 -6.43 8.56 28.79
CA LYS A 219 -6.35 9.24 30.09
C LYS A 219 -7.70 9.32 30.80
N ARG A 220 -8.79 9.56 30.10
CA ARG A 220 -10.14 9.60 30.68
C ARG A 220 -10.57 8.26 31.28
N THR A 221 -10.31 7.16 30.55
CA THR A 221 -10.68 5.81 31.02
C THR A 221 -9.92 5.37 32.27
N LEU A 222 -8.70 5.83 32.47
CA LEU A 222 -7.90 5.58 33.68
C LEU A 222 -8.35 6.45 34.89
N SER A 223 -8.85 7.66 34.62
CA SER A 223 -9.40 8.55 35.66
C SER A 223 -10.73 8.04 36.22
N ASP A 224 -11.59 7.47 35.34
CA ASP A 224 -12.89 6.92 35.74
C ASP A 224 -12.79 5.58 36.50
N ARG A 225 -11.67 4.84 36.35
CA ARG A 225 -11.43 3.61 37.12
C ARG A 225 -10.83 3.84 38.49
N ARG A 226 -10.44 5.08 38.81
CA ARG A 226 -9.87 5.46 40.14
C ARG A 226 -10.88 6.20 41.04
N LYS A 227 -12.07 6.43 40.53
CA LYS A 227 -13.23 6.86 41.31
C LYS A 227 -14.18 5.69 41.54
#